data_ce5c7fb31702d3e787c629221b5d3198
#
_entry.id   ce5c7fb31702d3e787c629221b5d3198
#
_cell.length_a   1.000
_cell.length_b   1.000
_cell.length_c   1.000
_cell.angle_alpha   90.00
_cell.angle_beta   90.00
_cell.angle_gamma   90.00
#
_symmetry.space_group_name_H-M   'P 1'
#
loop_
_entity.id
_entity.type
_entity.pdbx_description
1 polymer ?
#
loop_
_entity_poly.entity_id
_entity_poly.type
_entity_poly.pdbx_seq_one_letter_code
_entity_poly.pdbx_strand_id
1 'polypeptide(L)'
;MNLILLEPQDFVAENEVVLTGRRLAHVLSVHQAAVGDSLRVGELNGLMGTGLITQLDADQLRLQVNLTEVPPPKHPVILVLALPRPKMLKRILQMVATLGVEQLVLVNSYRVEKSFWQSPWLSEVAIREQLLLGLEQARDTVLPTVTLAQRFKPFVEDDLPGLLLGRQAWLAHPLDASECPANMSGPQLVVIGPEGGFIPYEVALLQSVGLQTVSLGSRILRVETAVAVALGKLLPLA
;
A
#
# COMPACT_ATOMS: atom_id res chain seq x y z
N MET A 1 7.04 -6.27 -14.00
CA MET A 1 6.29 -4.98 -13.98
C MET A 1 5.18 -5.08 -15.00
N ASN A 2 3.94 -4.96 -14.55
CA ASN A 2 2.76 -5.12 -15.43
C ASN A 2 2.25 -3.78 -15.99
N LEU A 3 2.75 -2.68 -15.42
CA LEU A 3 2.50 -1.30 -15.80
C LEU A 3 3.80 -0.51 -15.61
N ILE A 4 4.13 0.40 -16.51
CA ILE A 4 5.21 1.35 -16.34
C ILE A 4 4.60 2.66 -15.84
N LEU A 5 4.95 3.07 -14.63
CA LEU A 5 4.50 4.35 -14.07
C LEU A 5 5.32 5.51 -14.66
N LEU A 6 4.59 6.51 -15.12
CA LEU A 6 5.11 7.76 -15.64
C LEU A 6 5.00 8.85 -14.57
N GLU A 7 6.02 9.65 -14.44
CA GLU A 7 6.06 10.80 -13.52
C GLU A 7 6.12 12.11 -14.32
N PRO A 8 5.68 13.25 -13.76
CA PRO A 8 5.64 14.51 -14.50
C PRO A 8 6.95 14.89 -15.20
N GLN A 9 8.09 14.56 -14.59
CA GLN A 9 9.40 14.82 -15.16
C GLN A 9 9.79 13.93 -16.35
N ASP A 10 9.06 12.87 -16.62
CA ASP A 10 9.30 11.99 -17.77
C ASP A 10 8.74 12.59 -19.08
N PHE A 11 7.77 13.49 -18.96
CA PHE A 11 7.12 14.10 -20.12
C PHE A 11 8.03 15.18 -20.73
N VAL A 12 8.37 14.99 -21.99
CA VAL A 12 9.12 15.95 -22.80
C VAL A 12 8.21 16.75 -23.74
N ALA A 13 7.02 16.24 -24.01
CA ALA A 13 5.91 16.90 -24.70
C ALA A 13 4.58 16.32 -24.18
N GLU A 14 3.43 16.88 -24.61
CA GLU A 14 2.08 16.50 -24.13
C GLU A 14 1.83 14.99 -24.11
N ASN A 15 2.27 14.27 -25.16
CA ASN A 15 2.06 12.83 -25.30
C ASN A 15 3.37 12.06 -25.53
N GLU A 16 4.51 12.65 -25.18
CA GLU A 16 5.81 12.02 -25.38
C GLU A 16 6.59 11.97 -24.06
N VAL A 17 7.08 10.79 -23.71
CA VAL A 17 7.87 10.56 -22.50
C VAL A 17 9.23 9.95 -22.83
N VAL A 18 10.22 10.27 -21.98
CA VAL A 18 11.56 9.69 -22.01
C VAL A 18 11.84 9.02 -20.68
N LEU A 19 12.13 7.73 -20.73
CA LEU A 19 12.42 6.91 -19.56
C LEU A 19 13.86 6.43 -19.57
N THR A 20 14.46 6.43 -18.38
CA THR A 20 15.85 5.98 -18.13
C THR A 20 15.91 5.08 -16.90
N GLY A 21 17.10 4.65 -16.51
CA GLY A 21 17.36 3.95 -15.25
C GLY A 21 16.61 2.62 -15.14
N ARG A 22 15.97 2.39 -13.97
CA ARG A 22 15.30 1.12 -13.63
C ARG A 22 14.23 0.71 -14.64
N ARG A 23 13.44 1.66 -15.12
CA ARG A 23 12.34 1.40 -16.06
C ARG A 23 12.85 0.98 -17.43
N LEU A 24 13.86 1.68 -17.95
CA LEU A 24 14.56 1.29 -19.17
C LEU A 24 15.19 -0.09 -19.05
N ALA A 25 15.97 -0.32 -17.98
CA ALA A 25 16.63 -1.60 -17.74
C ALA A 25 15.63 -2.76 -17.68
N HIS A 26 14.45 -2.55 -17.10
CA HIS A 26 13.40 -3.56 -17.04
C HIS A 26 12.80 -3.85 -18.44
N VAL A 27 12.57 -2.83 -19.26
CA VAL A 27 12.04 -3.02 -20.62
C VAL A 27 13.05 -3.80 -21.46
N LEU A 28 14.32 -3.47 -21.39
CA LEU A 28 15.40 -4.17 -22.14
C LEU A 28 15.57 -5.63 -21.68
N SER A 29 15.54 -5.89 -20.37
CA SER A 29 15.88 -7.22 -19.83
C SER A 29 14.71 -8.19 -19.74
N VAL A 30 13.50 -7.69 -19.46
CA VAL A 30 12.33 -8.53 -19.18
C VAL A 30 11.33 -8.53 -20.30
N HIS A 31 11.01 -7.36 -20.85
CA HIS A 31 10.05 -7.28 -21.95
C HIS A 31 10.65 -7.67 -23.30
N GLN A 32 11.98 -7.52 -23.47
CA GLN A 32 12.67 -7.72 -24.75
C GLN A 32 11.95 -7.00 -25.91
N ALA A 33 11.39 -5.83 -25.59
CA ALA A 33 10.59 -5.06 -26.52
C ALA A 33 11.47 -4.36 -27.56
N ALA A 34 10.90 -4.05 -28.72
CA ALA A 34 11.54 -3.35 -29.82
C ALA A 34 10.79 -2.06 -30.19
N VAL A 35 11.40 -1.21 -31.00
CA VAL A 35 10.73 -0.06 -31.59
C VAL A 35 9.52 -0.54 -32.41
N GLY A 36 8.37 0.09 -32.17
CA GLY A 36 7.07 -0.30 -32.75
C GLY A 36 6.20 -1.13 -31.79
N ASP A 37 6.76 -1.68 -30.73
CA ASP A 37 5.96 -2.39 -29.70
C ASP A 37 5.22 -1.40 -28.81
N SER A 38 4.12 -1.87 -28.22
CA SER A 38 3.34 -1.11 -27.25
C SER A 38 3.49 -1.66 -25.84
N LEU A 39 3.70 -0.77 -24.89
CA LEU A 39 3.81 -1.07 -23.47
C LEU A 39 2.60 -0.52 -22.71
N ARG A 40 2.23 -1.19 -21.62
CA ARG A 40 1.22 -0.67 -20.69
C ARG A 40 1.85 0.42 -19.82
N VAL A 41 1.27 1.62 -19.83
CA VAL A 41 1.78 2.78 -19.08
C VAL A 41 0.66 3.45 -18.30
N GLY A 42 1.03 4.27 -17.30
CA GLY A 42 0.08 5.08 -16.56
C GLY A 42 0.78 6.25 -15.87
N GLU A 43 0.15 7.41 -15.90
CA GLU A 43 0.63 8.57 -15.18
C GLU A 43 0.35 8.41 -13.68
N LEU A 44 1.31 8.71 -12.84
CA LEU A 44 1.17 8.61 -11.40
C LEU A 44 0.05 9.52 -10.88
N ASN A 45 -0.91 8.95 -10.18
CA ASN A 45 -2.17 9.57 -9.76
C ASN A 45 -3.07 10.05 -10.91
N GLY A 46 -2.85 9.56 -12.12
CA GLY A 46 -3.56 9.92 -13.34
C GLY A 46 -4.07 8.71 -14.10
N LEU A 47 -4.34 8.92 -15.38
CA LEU A 47 -4.90 7.92 -16.30
C LEU A 47 -3.86 6.86 -16.69
N MET A 48 -4.36 5.73 -17.11
CA MET A 48 -3.60 4.62 -17.69
C MET A 48 -3.82 4.55 -19.21
N GLY A 49 -2.98 3.78 -19.90
CA GLY A 49 -3.14 3.56 -21.32
C GLY A 49 -1.97 2.77 -21.91
N THR A 50 -1.59 3.14 -23.13
CA THR A 50 -0.52 2.50 -23.88
C THR A 50 0.56 3.50 -24.28
N GLY A 51 1.80 3.04 -24.36
CA GLY A 51 2.93 3.78 -24.89
C GLY A 51 3.58 3.03 -26.04
N LEU A 52 3.54 3.60 -27.25
CA LEU A 52 4.23 3.08 -28.43
C LEU A 52 5.72 3.42 -28.33
N ILE A 53 6.59 2.43 -28.47
CA ILE A 53 8.03 2.64 -28.46
C ILE A 53 8.45 3.31 -29.78
N THR A 54 8.91 4.55 -29.70
CA THR A 54 9.41 5.31 -30.84
C THR A 54 10.94 5.27 -30.96
N GLN A 55 11.63 5.10 -29.83
CA GLN A 55 13.07 4.91 -29.73
C GLN A 55 13.42 4.03 -28.55
N LEU A 56 14.37 3.13 -28.72
CA LEU A 56 14.90 2.26 -27.66
C LEU A 56 16.39 2.02 -27.92
N ASP A 57 17.20 2.45 -26.98
CA ASP A 57 18.65 2.22 -26.97
C ASP A 57 19.16 1.95 -25.55
N ALA A 58 20.47 1.92 -25.33
CA ALA A 58 21.06 1.62 -24.03
C ALA A 58 20.82 2.74 -22.98
N ASP A 59 20.57 3.96 -23.43
CA ASP A 59 20.53 5.15 -22.57
C ASP A 59 19.11 5.64 -22.31
N GLN A 60 18.17 5.42 -23.25
CA GLN A 60 16.80 5.91 -23.14
C GLN A 60 15.76 5.05 -23.87
N LEU A 61 14.54 5.15 -23.38
CA LEU A 61 13.32 4.64 -24.00
C LEU A 61 12.40 5.83 -24.25
N ARG A 62 11.99 6.08 -25.51
CA ARG A 62 10.98 7.07 -25.86
C ARG A 62 9.66 6.40 -26.19
N LEU A 63 8.59 6.95 -25.62
CA LEU A 63 7.25 6.47 -25.85
C LEU A 63 6.35 7.61 -26.32
N GLN A 64 5.54 7.32 -27.35
CA GLN A 64 4.35 8.10 -27.66
C GLN A 64 3.20 7.51 -26.84
N VAL A 65 2.65 8.27 -25.89
CA VAL A 65 1.65 7.76 -24.94
C VAL A 65 0.23 8.18 -25.32
N ASN A 66 -0.73 7.29 -25.01
CA ASN A 66 -2.16 7.55 -25.10
C ASN A 66 -2.81 7.09 -23.80
N LEU A 67 -3.16 8.03 -22.93
CA LEU A 67 -3.68 7.80 -21.57
C LEU A 67 -5.17 8.13 -21.55
N THR A 68 -6.02 7.11 -21.57
CA THR A 68 -7.48 7.27 -21.69
C THR A 68 -8.27 6.45 -20.67
N GLU A 69 -7.61 5.57 -19.93
CA GLU A 69 -8.26 4.63 -19.03
C GLU A 69 -8.16 5.10 -17.59
N VAL A 70 -9.29 5.12 -16.90
CA VAL A 70 -9.34 5.42 -15.46
C VAL A 70 -8.72 4.25 -14.67
N PRO A 71 -7.83 4.51 -13.70
CA PRO A 71 -7.30 3.45 -12.83
C PRO A 71 -8.40 2.80 -11.99
N PRO A 72 -8.19 1.57 -11.50
CA PRO A 72 -9.14 0.92 -10.60
C PRO A 72 -9.36 1.78 -9.35
N PRO A 73 -10.61 1.87 -8.83
CA PRO A 73 -10.89 2.62 -7.62
C PRO A 73 -10.17 1.98 -6.43
N LYS A 74 -9.69 2.81 -5.50
CA LYS A 74 -9.17 2.31 -4.22
C LYS A 74 -10.30 1.67 -3.40
N HIS A 75 -9.96 0.62 -2.68
CA HIS A 75 -10.83 0.15 -1.61
C HIS A 75 -10.83 1.17 -0.47
N PRO A 76 -12.00 1.58 0.05
CA PRO A 76 -12.09 2.59 1.10
C PRO A 76 -11.69 2.00 2.46
N VAL A 77 -10.49 1.45 2.55
CA VAL A 77 -9.94 0.83 3.75
C VAL A 77 -8.72 1.58 4.26
N ILE A 78 -8.71 1.84 5.56
CA ILE A 78 -7.55 2.32 6.30
C ILE A 78 -6.93 1.15 7.04
N LEU A 79 -5.67 0.86 6.77
CA LEU A 79 -4.87 -0.08 7.55
C LEU A 79 -4.06 0.68 8.59
N VAL A 80 -4.34 0.47 9.88
CA VAL A 80 -3.50 0.92 10.99
C VAL A 80 -2.63 -0.26 11.42
N LEU A 81 -1.34 -0.15 11.24
CA LEU A 81 -0.38 -1.22 11.47
C LEU A 81 0.66 -0.80 12.49
N ALA A 82 0.80 -1.56 13.59
CA ALA A 82 1.95 -1.39 14.46
C ALA A 82 3.23 -1.65 13.65
N LEU A 83 4.22 -0.74 13.77
CA LEU A 83 5.41 -0.74 12.90
C LEU A 83 6.10 -2.12 12.91
N PRO A 84 6.10 -2.84 11.80
CA PRO A 84 6.72 -4.16 11.70
C PRO A 84 8.24 -4.05 11.54
N ARG A 85 8.92 -5.19 11.59
CA ARG A 85 10.35 -5.26 11.29
C ARG A 85 10.66 -4.64 9.92
N PRO A 86 11.78 -3.91 9.76
CA PRO A 86 12.09 -3.19 8.52
C PRO A 86 12.04 -4.03 7.24
N LYS A 87 12.46 -5.30 7.31
CA LYS A 87 12.40 -6.23 6.17
C LYS A 87 10.96 -6.54 5.77
N MET A 88 10.04 -6.63 6.74
CA MET A 88 8.61 -6.90 6.47
C MET A 88 7.90 -5.64 6.00
N LEU A 89 8.27 -4.47 6.52
CA LEU A 89 7.71 -3.18 6.10
C LEU A 89 7.75 -3.02 4.58
N LYS A 90 8.88 -3.31 3.93
CA LYS A 90 9.01 -3.22 2.46
C LYS A 90 7.95 -4.06 1.74
N ARG A 91 7.75 -5.30 2.17
CA ARG A 91 6.77 -6.22 1.56
C ARG A 91 5.34 -5.74 1.81
N ILE A 92 5.07 -5.22 3.00
CA ILE A 92 3.73 -4.73 3.36
C ILE A 92 3.41 -3.46 2.58
N LEU A 93 4.35 -2.54 2.37
CA LEU A 93 4.15 -1.35 1.53
C LEU A 93 3.78 -1.74 0.09
N GLN A 94 4.49 -2.70 -0.50
CA GLN A 94 4.13 -3.23 -1.83
C GLN A 94 2.74 -3.87 -1.82
N MET A 95 2.43 -4.68 -0.80
CA MET A 95 1.14 -5.36 -0.66
C MET A 95 -0.02 -4.37 -0.52
N VAL A 96 0.13 -3.33 0.31
CA VAL A 96 -0.87 -2.27 0.52
C VAL A 96 -1.21 -1.57 -0.80
N ALA A 97 -0.18 -1.21 -1.58
CA ALA A 97 -0.38 -0.62 -2.91
C ALA A 97 -1.04 -1.62 -3.89
N THR A 98 -0.58 -2.88 -3.89
CA THR A 98 -1.12 -3.93 -4.78
C THR A 98 -2.59 -4.25 -4.49
N LEU A 99 -3.00 -4.22 -3.22
CA LEU A 99 -4.38 -4.48 -2.82
C LEU A 99 -5.28 -3.24 -2.86
N GLY A 100 -4.80 -2.11 -3.37
CA GLY A 100 -5.60 -0.91 -3.52
C GLY A 100 -6.08 -0.28 -2.20
N VAL A 101 -5.34 -0.42 -1.11
CA VAL A 101 -5.64 0.21 0.18
C VAL A 101 -5.59 1.73 0.04
N GLU A 102 -6.56 2.43 0.61
CA GLU A 102 -6.64 3.90 0.56
C GLU A 102 -5.54 4.56 1.39
N GLN A 103 -5.36 4.10 2.63
CA GLN A 103 -4.41 4.68 3.58
C GLN A 103 -3.76 3.63 4.47
N LEU A 104 -2.45 3.79 4.71
CA LEU A 104 -1.69 3.07 5.71
C LEU A 104 -1.24 4.03 6.82
N VAL A 105 -1.55 3.70 8.07
CA VAL A 105 -0.99 4.37 9.24
C VAL A 105 -0.03 3.42 9.95
N LEU A 106 1.25 3.78 10.01
CA LEU A 106 2.25 3.06 10.79
C LEU A 106 2.30 3.65 12.20
N VAL A 107 1.93 2.85 13.20
CA VAL A 107 1.83 3.32 14.58
C VAL A 107 2.85 2.63 15.48
N ASN A 108 3.35 3.36 16.49
CA ASN A 108 4.12 2.75 17.56
C ASN A 108 3.23 1.93 18.50
N SER A 109 3.79 0.93 19.15
CA SER A 109 3.15 0.20 20.26
C SER A 109 4.22 -0.28 21.24
N TYR A 110 3.79 -0.74 22.41
CA TYR A 110 4.70 -1.14 23.50
C TYR A 110 5.73 -2.20 23.06
N ARG A 111 5.32 -3.13 22.21
CA ARG A 111 6.17 -4.24 21.73
C ARG A 111 6.83 -3.99 20.37
N VAL A 112 6.78 -2.77 19.87
CA VAL A 112 7.59 -2.34 18.72
C VAL A 112 8.99 -1.96 19.17
N GLU A 113 10.01 -2.53 18.57
CA GLU A 113 11.40 -2.20 18.89
C GLU A 113 11.72 -0.75 18.46
N LYS A 114 12.30 0.04 19.38
CA LYS A 114 12.64 1.45 19.13
C LYS A 114 13.54 1.65 17.92
N SER A 115 14.43 0.69 17.63
CA SER A 115 15.32 0.69 16.47
C SER A 115 14.58 0.68 15.13
N PHE A 116 13.35 0.14 15.07
CA PHE A 116 12.56 0.11 13.82
C PHE A 116 12.21 1.52 13.36
N TRP A 117 11.97 2.45 14.29
CA TRP A 117 11.70 3.87 14.00
C TRP A 117 12.91 4.64 13.46
N GLN A 118 14.11 4.08 13.61
CA GLN A 118 15.35 4.64 13.06
C GLN A 118 15.72 4.03 11.70
N SER A 119 14.87 3.17 11.17
CA SER A 119 15.11 2.50 9.90
C SER A 119 15.11 3.49 8.72
N PRO A 120 16.09 3.41 7.80
CA PRO A 120 16.08 4.21 6.57
C PRO A 120 14.87 3.89 5.66
N TRP A 121 14.21 2.75 5.86
CA TRP A 121 12.99 2.37 5.13
C TRP A 121 11.76 3.19 5.50
N LEU A 122 11.83 4.05 6.52
CA LEU A 122 10.79 5.00 6.89
C LEU A 122 10.97 6.36 6.23
N SER A 123 12.04 6.58 5.46
CA SER A 123 12.16 7.80 4.67
C SER A 123 11.06 7.86 3.60
N GLU A 124 10.57 9.05 3.31
CA GLU A 124 9.54 9.28 2.29
C GLU A 124 9.93 8.66 0.94
N VAL A 125 11.19 8.81 0.54
CA VAL A 125 11.73 8.22 -0.70
C VAL A 125 11.63 6.70 -0.68
N ALA A 126 12.06 6.05 0.40
CA ALA A 126 12.04 4.59 0.49
C ALA A 126 10.61 4.03 0.55
N ILE A 127 9.71 4.68 1.27
CA ILE A 127 8.27 4.33 1.30
C ILE A 127 7.69 4.44 -0.12
N ARG A 128 7.89 5.60 -0.76
CA ARG A 128 7.38 5.86 -2.12
C ARG A 128 7.87 4.82 -3.13
N GLU A 129 9.16 4.47 -3.11
CA GLU A 129 9.71 3.42 -3.99
C GLU A 129 8.97 2.09 -3.86
N GLN A 130 8.69 1.65 -2.61
CA GLN A 130 7.99 0.39 -2.40
C GLN A 130 6.52 0.45 -2.85
N LEU A 131 5.85 1.58 -2.65
CA LEU A 131 4.49 1.79 -3.13
C LEU A 131 4.43 1.75 -4.66
N LEU A 132 5.36 2.43 -5.34
CA LEU A 132 5.44 2.40 -6.81
C LEU A 132 5.60 0.96 -7.34
N LEU A 133 6.46 0.15 -6.73
CA LEU A 133 6.60 -1.26 -7.10
C LEU A 133 5.30 -2.07 -6.96
N GLY A 134 4.52 -1.77 -5.92
CA GLY A 134 3.20 -2.39 -5.71
C GLY A 134 2.18 -1.96 -6.76
N LEU A 135 2.14 -0.67 -7.10
CA LEU A 135 1.25 -0.14 -8.14
C LEU A 135 1.59 -0.70 -9.53
N GLU A 136 2.87 -0.74 -9.90
CA GLU A 136 3.35 -1.32 -11.15
C GLU A 136 2.94 -2.79 -11.30
N GLN A 137 2.91 -3.54 -10.21
CA GLN A 137 2.45 -4.94 -10.18
C GLN A 137 0.94 -5.04 -10.36
N ALA A 138 0.19 -4.16 -9.70
CA ALA A 138 -1.28 -4.17 -9.67
C ALA A 138 -1.94 -3.54 -10.90
N ARG A 139 -1.18 -2.89 -11.78
CA ARG A 139 -1.69 -2.04 -12.86
C ARG A 139 -2.57 -0.91 -12.33
N ASP A 140 -2.06 -0.20 -11.32
CA ASP A 140 -2.72 0.94 -10.69
C ASP A 140 -1.78 2.14 -10.73
N THR A 141 -2.35 3.34 -10.71
CA THR A 141 -1.57 4.59 -10.74
C THR A 141 -1.72 5.42 -9.47
N VAL A 142 -2.71 5.12 -8.62
CA VAL A 142 -3.06 5.96 -7.47
C VAL A 142 -2.27 5.52 -6.23
N LEU A 143 -1.42 6.41 -5.69
CA LEU A 143 -0.66 6.15 -4.47
C LEU A 143 -1.58 6.08 -3.24
N PRO A 144 -1.43 5.06 -2.37
CA PRO A 144 -2.03 5.10 -1.04
C PRO A 144 -1.32 6.18 -0.18
N THR A 145 -2.08 6.80 0.72
CA THR A 145 -1.49 7.72 1.71
C THR A 145 -0.79 6.92 2.81
N VAL A 146 0.40 7.36 3.24
CA VAL A 146 1.12 6.75 4.38
C VAL A 146 1.37 7.79 5.45
N THR A 147 0.97 7.48 6.69
CA THR A 147 1.16 8.35 7.87
C THR A 147 1.98 7.62 8.93
N LEU A 148 2.87 8.35 9.61
CA LEU A 148 3.71 7.83 10.69
C LEU A 148 3.25 8.40 12.04
N ALA A 149 2.73 7.54 12.93
CA ALA A 149 2.26 7.89 14.27
C ALA A 149 3.19 7.30 15.35
N GLN A 150 4.21 8.06 15.76
CA GLN A 150 5.25 7.58 16.67
C GLN A 150 4.81 7.44 18.14
N ARG A 151 3.61 7.91 18.50
CA ARG A 151 3.08 7.85 19.87
C ARG A 151 1.71 7.19 19.87
N PHE A 152 1.62 6.00 20.46
CA PHE A 152 0.41 5.19 20.45
C PHE A 152 -0.80 5.91 21.08
N LYS A 153 -0.67 6.32 22.35
CA LYS A 153 -1.78 6.91 23.10
C LYS A 153 -2.32 8.19 22.45
N PRO A 154 -1.52 9.20 22.11
CA PRO A 154 -2.00 10.37 21.39
C PRO A 154 -2.67 10.01 20.05
N PHE A 155 -2.11 9.09 19.28
CA PHE A 155 -2.74 8.64 18.04
C PHE A 155 -4.14 8.07 18.30
N VAL A 156 -4.31 7.19 19.31
CA VAL A 156 -5.61 6.54 19.58
C VAL A 156 -6.63 7.53 20.15
N GLU A 157 -6.19 8.48 20.98
CA GLU A 157 -7.10 9.45 21.63
C GLU A 157 -7.45 10.64 20.74
N ASP A 158 -6.49 11.13 19.94
CA ASP A 158 -6.62 12.40 19.23
C ASP A 158 -6.85 12.23 17.72
N ASP A 159 -6.14 11.30 17.06
CA ASP A 159 -6.16 11.15 15.60
C ASP A 159 -7.14 10.08 15.13
N LEU A 160 -7.15 8.91 15.80
CA LEU A 160 -7.94 7.76 15.38
C LEU A 160 -9.46 8.03 15.36
N PRO A 161 -10.08 8.79 16.30
CA PRO A 161 -11.48 9.10 16.24
C PRO A 161 -11.93 9.77 14.95
N GLY A 162 -11.08 10.65 14.38
CA GLY A 162 -11.32 11.27 13.07
C GLY A 162 -11.32 10.26 11.93
N LEU A 163 -10.42 9.26 11.98
CA LEU A 163 -10.34 8.19 10.98
C LEU A 163 -11.49 7.19 11.07
N LEU A 164 -12.15 7.08 12.24
CA LEU A 164 -13.26 6.18 12.46
C LEU A 164 -14.61 6.69 11.89
N LEU A 165 -14.70 7.97 11.58
CA LEU A 165 -15.96 8.59 11.13
C LEU A 165 -16.50 7.91 9.87
N GLY A 166 -17.69 7.33 9.96
CA GLY A 166 -18.38 6.65 8.87
C GLY A 166 -17.76 5.30 8.46
N ARG A 167 -16.86 4.73 9.26
CA ARG A 167 -16.17 3.46 8.97
C ARG A 167 -16.55 2.37 9.97
N GLN A 168 -16.60 1.15 9.49
CA GLN A 168 -16.61 -0.03 10.37
C GLN A 168 -15.18 -0.32 10.80
N ALA A 169 -14.95 -0.51 12.10
CA ALA A 169 -13.61 -0.54 12.67
C ALA A 169 -13.31 -1.85 13.41
N TRP A 170 -12.22 -2.48 13.00
CA TRP A 170 -11.81 -3.81 13.40
C TRP A 170 -10.43 -3.80 14.06
N LEU A 171 -10.32 -4.47 15.20
CA LEU A 171 -9.05 -4.79 15.86
C LEU A 171 -8.76 -6.27 15.65
N ALA A 172 -7.79 -6.60 14.79
CA ALA A 172 -7.35 -7.99 14.62
C ALA A 172 -6.56 -8.45 15.85
N HIS A 173 -7.19 -9.30 16.68
CA HIS A 173 -6.61 -9.82 17.92
C HIS A 173 -7.04 -11.27 18.14
N PRO A 174 -6.17 -12.17 18.66
CA PRO A 174 -6.49 -13.59 18.78
C PRO A 174 -7.39 -13.96 19.97
N LEU A 175 -7.51 -13.09 20.98
CA LEU A 175 -8.24 -13.37 22.20
C LEU A 175 -9.52 -12.53 22.29
N ASP A 176 -10.58 -13.11 22.89
CA ASP A 176 -11.86 -12.46 23.13
C ASP A 176 -12.44 -11.76 21.89
N ALA A 177 -12.39 -12.46 20.75
CA ALA A 177 -12.68 -11.93 19.45
C ALA A 177 -13.83 -12.69 18.76
N SER A 178 -14.70 -11.94 18.09
CA SER A 178 -15.65 -12.52 17.13
C SER A 178 -14.95 -12.95 15.84
N GLU A 179 -15.62 -13.71 14.99
CA GLU A 179 -15.06 -14.02 13.66
C GLU A 179 -14.95 -12.74 12.82
N CYS A 180 -13.82 -12.57 12.13
CA CYS A 180 -13.63 -11.46 11.19
C CYS A 180 -14.65 -11.56 10.06
N PRO A 181 -15.47 -10.52 9.82
CA PRO A 181 -16.43 -10.49 8.73
C PRO A 181 -15.75 -10.61 7.36
N ALA A 182 -16.54 -10.92 6.35
CA ALA A 182 -16.04 -11.08 4.98
C ALA A 182 -16.82 -10.23 3.98
N ASN A 183 -16.17 -9.82 2.89
CA ASN A 183 -16.77 -9.11 1.76
C ASN A 183 -17.57 -7.88 2.20
N MET A 184 -16.97 -7.04 3.04
CA MET A 184 -17.63 -5.88 3.60
C MET A 184 -17.78 -4.77 2.57
N SER A 185 -18.97 -4.26 2.41
CA SER A 185 -19.23 -3.06 1.62
C SER A 185 -19.01 -1.79 2.45
N GLY A 186 -18.56 -0.71 1.79
CA GLY A 186 -18.35 0.59 2.41
C GLY A 186 -17.01 0.75 3.12
N PRO A 187 -16.80 1.92 3.76
CA PRO A 187 -15.53 2.26 4.37
C PRO A 187 -15.19 1.40 5.60
N GLN A 188 -13.94 0.93 5.65
CA GLN A 188 -13.42 0.06 6.70
C GLN A 188 -12.18 0.67 7.36
N LEU A 189 -11.92 0.31 8.61
CA LEU A 189 -10.65 0.53 9.28
C LEU A 189 -10.24 -0.77 9.98
N VAL A 190 -9.02 -1.23 9.77
CA VAL A 190 -8.49 -2.41 10.45
C VAL A 190 -7.18 -2.08 11.15
N VAL A 191 -7.08 -2.47 12.43
CA VAL A 191 -5.89 -2.29 13.26
C VAL A 191 -5.23 -3.65 13.47
N ILE A 192 -3.92 -3.73 13.19
CA ILE A 192 -3.10 -4.95 13.36
C ILE A 192 -1.90 -4.63 14.25
N GLY A 193 -1.68 -5.47 15.26
CA GLY A 193 -0.59 -5.33 16.22
C GLY A 193 0.78 -5.75 15.67
N PRO A 194 1.85 -5.53 16.46
CA PRO A 194 3.19 -5.97 16.14
C PRO A 194 3.33 -7.50 16.29
N GLU A 195 4.49 -8.05 15.96
CA GLU A 195 4.77 -9.49 16.07
C GLU A 195 4.50 -10.06 17.47
N GLY A 196 4.70 -9.27 18.52
CA GLY A 196 4.39 -9.67 19.89
C GLY A 196 2.93 -9.43 20.31
N GLY A 197 2.09 -8.87 19.43
CA GLY A 197 0.72 -8.44 19.72
C GLY A 197 0.65 -7.17 20.58
N PHE A 198 -0.54 -6.60 20.70
CA PHE A 198 -0.82 -5.51 21.63
C PHE A 198 -0.84 -6.00 23.07
N ILE A 199 -0.48 -5.13 24.02
CA ILE A 199 -0.66 -5.39 25.46
C ILE A 199 -2.12 -5.11 25.85
N PRO A 200 -2.62 -5.65 27.01
CA PRO A 200 -4.03 -5.48 27.41
C PRO A 200 -4.48 -4.02 27.48
N TYR A 201 -3.60 -3.12 27.92
CA TYR A 201 -3.88 -1.68 27.93
C TYR A 201 -4.15 -1.11 26.54
N GLU A 202 -3.37 -1.50 25.54
CA GLU A 202 -3.52 -1.04 24.16
C GLU A 202 -4.82 -1.56 23.54
N VAL A 203 -5.14 -2.83 23.79
CA VAL A 203 -6.40 -3.45 23.36
C VAL A 203 -7.59 -2.72 23.97
N ALA A 204 -7.58 -2.50 25.28
CA ALA A 204 -8.66 -1.80 25.99
C ALA A 204 -8.84 -0.36 25.48
N LEU A 205 -7.74 0.35 25.22
CA LEU A 205 -7.78 1.72 24.69
C LEU A 205 -8.36 1.76 23.27
N LEU A 206 -7.98 0.83 22.39
CA LEU A 206 -8.53 0.72 21.04
C LEU A 206 -10.02 0.38 21.07
N GLN A 207 -10.45 -0.52 21.96
CA GLN A 207 -11.87 -0.85 22.16
C GLN A 207 -12.68 0.34 22.70
N SER A 208 -12.10 1.14 23.59
CA SER A 208 -12.78 2.30 24.18
C SER A 208 -13.13 3.40 23.17
N VAL A 209 -12.42 3.47 22.04
CA VAL A 209 -12.72 4.38 20.94
C VAL A 209 -13.59 3.75 19.85
N GLY A 210 -14.08 2.52 20.05
CA GLY A 210 -15.12 1.90 19.22
C GLY A 210 -14.66 0.78 18.28
N LEU A 211 -13.44 0.27 18.40
CA LEU A 211 -13.01 -0.88 17.60
C LEU A 211 -13.60 -2.18 18.11
N GLN A 212 -14.06 -3.01 17.20
CA GLN A 212 -14.54 -4.36 17.49
C GLN A 212 -13.40 -5.37 17.29
N THR A 213 -13.18 -6.21 18.30
CA THR A 213 -12.12 -7.23 18.24
C THR A 213 -12.56 -8.41 17.38
N VAL A 214 -11.72 -8.76 16.40
CA VAL A 214 -11.98 -9.84 15.43
C VAL A 214 -10.80 -10.80 15.32
N SER A 215 -11.13 -12.08 15.18
CA SER A 215 -10.17 -13.16 14.96
C SER A 215 -10.03 -13.46 13.47
N LEU A 216 -8.79 -13.59 13.02
CA LEU A 216 -8.46 -13.99 11.64
C LEU A 216 -8.40 -15.52 11.47
N GLY A 217 -8.75 -16.28 12.50
CA GLY A 217 -8.73 -17.74 12.54
C GLY A 217 -8.01 -18.28 13.77
N SER A 218 -7.98 -19.62 13.88
CA SER A 218 -7.46 -20.30 15.07
C SER A 218 -5.93 -20.35 15.20
N ARG A 219 -5.20 -19.89 14.17
CA ARG A 219 -3.73 -19.92 14.14
C ARG A 219 -3.14 -18.54 14.33
N ILE A 220 -2.02 -18.47 15.06
CA ILE A 220 -1.25 -17.23 15.18
C ILE A 220 -0.56 -16.96 13.84
N LEU A 221 -0.84 -15.80 13.27
CA LEU A 221 -0.28 -15.36 11.99
C LEU A 221 0.93 -14.44 12.21
N ARG A 222 1.88 -14.47 11.28
CA ARG A 222 2.88 -13.40 11.17
C ARG A 222 2.19 -12.11 10.71
N VAL A 223 2.78 -10.96 11.02
CA VAL A 223 2.18 -9.65 10.72
C VAL A 223 1.84 -9.52 9.23
N GLU A 224 2.77 -9.85 8.34
CA GLU A 224 2.54 -9.78 6.89
C GLU A 224 1.43 -10.73 6.42
N THR A 225 1.29 -11.89 7.05
CA THR A 225 0.21 -12.83 6.77
C THR A 225 -1.12 -12.30 7.33
N ALA A 226 -1.11 -11.72 8.53
CA ALA A 226 -2.30 -11.12 9.13
C ALA A 226 -2.84 -9.96 8.27
N VAL A 227 -1.96 -9.12 7.73
CA VAL A 227 -2.35 -8.04 6.79
C VAL A 227 -3.04 -8.62 5.56
N ALA A 228 -2.42 -9.61 4.90
CA ALA A 228 -2.99 -10.22 3.70
C ALA A 228 -4.33 -10.89 3.98
N VAL A 229 -4.44 -11.64 5.08
CA VAL A 229 -5.67 -12.35 5.46
C VAL A 229 -6.78 -11.38 5.86
N ALA A 230 -6.47 -10.34 6.66
CA ALA A 230 -7.45 -9.35 7.08
C ALA A 230 -8.02 -8.59 5.86
N LEU A 231 -7.15 -8.09 4.99
CA LEU A 231 -7.57 -7.38 3.78
C LEU A 231 -8.34 -8.31 2.83
N GLY A 232 -7.85 -9.54 2.61
CA GLY A 232 -8.52 -10.53 1.76
C GLY A 232 -9.87 -11.00 2.29
N LYS A 233 -10.12 -10.94 3.62
CA LYS A 233 -11.45 -11.19 4.19
C LYS A 233 -12.36 -9.97 4.08
N LEU A 234 -11.86 -8.80 4.48
CA LEU A 234 -12.68 -7.58 4.57
C LEU A 234 -13.06 -7.02 3.20
N LEU A 235 -12.14 -7.04 2.23
CA LEU A 235 -12.39 -6.44 0.93
C LEU A 235 -13.20 -7.37 0.01
N PRO A 236 -14.12 -6.81 -0.79
CA PRO A 236 -14.74 -7.54 -1.88
C PRO A 236 -13.71 -7.66 -3.03
N LEU A 237 -12.83 -8.66 -2.94
CA LEU A 237 -11.92 -9.00 -4.01
C LEU A 237 -12.70 -9.81 -5.06
N ALA A 238 -13.37 -9.10 -5.97
CA ALA A 238 -14.10 -9.71 -7.07
C ALA A 238 -13.18 -9.94 -8.28
#